data_19cfd83d6ee664f261583f99e4b65d0d
#
_entry.id   19cfd83d6ee664f261583f99e4b65d0d
#
_cell.length_a   1.000
_cell.length_b   1.000
_cell.length_c   1.000
_cell.angle_alpha   90.00
_cell.angle_beta   90.00
_cell.angle_gamma   90.00
#
_symmetry.space_group_name_H-M   'P 1'
#
loop_
_entity.id
_entity.type
_entity.pdbx_description
1 polymer ?
#
loop_
_entity_poly.entity_id
_entity_poly.type
_entity_poly.pdbx_seq_one_letter_code
_entity_poly.pdbx_strand_id
1 'polypeptide(L)'
;MEIGSPRQETEDLSRRRWVTWLLGGSLGAAFASFFYPVLRYLVPPIASEPSLSEFTLELKASNIAPNSGRIVPVAGKPVLLFRTAAGDLRALTAKCTHLDCTVQYRAERSDIWCACHNGTYDTKGVNVSGPPPRPLTPLEVNVRGDKIVLKRA
;
A
#
# COMPACT_ATOMS: atom_id res chain seq x y z
N MET A 1 -64.24 -30.57 -26.36
CA MET A 1 -63.01 -30.85 -25.56
C MET A 1 -61.94 -31.22 -26.56
N GLU A 2 -61.15 -30.20 -27.07
CA GLU A 2 -60.10 -30.47 -28.02
C GLU A 2 -58.88 -30.95 -27.25
N ILE A 3 -58.55 -32.23 -27.49
CA ILE A 3 -57.33 -32.83 -26.97
C ILE A 3 -56.21 -32.34 -27.87
N GLY A 4 -55.38 -31.42 -27.35
CA GLY A 4 -54.24 -30.85 -28.08
C GLY A 4 -53.34 -31.98 -28.60
N SER A 5 -52.87 -31.84 -29.85
CA SER A 5 -51.99 -32.78 -30.52
C SER A 5 -50.69 -32.99 -29.67
N PRO A 6 -50.20 -34.25 -29.53
CA PRO A 6 -48.98 -34.56 -28.74
C PRO A 6 -47.74 -33.80 -29.21
N ARG A 7 -47.74 -33.30 -30.42
CA ARG A 7 -46.65 -32.47 -31.01
C ARG A 7 -46.61 -31.05 -30.41
N GLN A 8 -47.78 -30.47 -30.11
CA GLN A 8 -47.86 -29.14 -29.49
C GLN A 8 -47.42 -29.17 -28.02
N GLU A 9 -47.70 -30.26 -27.33
CA GLU A 9 -47.36 -30.44 -25.92
C GLU A 9 -45.81 -30.58 -25.73
N THR A 10 -45.13 -31.26 -26.66
CA THR A 10 -43.67 -31.38 -26.65
C THR A 10 -42.94 -30.08 -27.00
N GLU A 11 -43.51 -29.26 -27.91
CA GLU A 11 -42.97 -27.95 -28.27
C GLU A 11 -43.13 -26.95 -27.11
N ASP A 12 -44.24 -26.98 -26.40
CA ASP A 12 -44.47 -26.10 -25.24
C ASP A 12 -43.54 -26.44 -24.07
N LEU A 13 -43.30 -27.72 -23.81
CA LEU A 13 -42.33 -28.16 -22.79
C LEU A 13 -40.92 -27.73 -23.13
N SER A 14 -40.56 -27.82 -24.41
CA SER A 14 -39.21 -27.36 -24.88
C SER A 14 -39.06 -25.86 -24.69
N ARG A 15 -40.02 -25.02 -25.09
CA ARG A 15 -40.02 -23.57 -24.94
C ARG A 15 -39.96 -23.16 -23.46
N ARG A 16 -40.74 -23.78 -22.60
CA ARG A 16 -40.72 -23.54 -21.14
C ARG A 16 -39.35 -23.85 -20.53
N ARG A 17 -38.70 -24.92 -20.93
CA ARG A 17 -37.34 -25.27 -20.48
C ARG A 17 -36.34 -24.22 -20.91
N TRP A 18 -36.37 -23.80 -22.17
CA TRP A 18 -35.46 -22.73 -22.67
C TRP A 18 -35.67 -21.40 -21.94
N VAL A 19 -36.91 -20.98 -21.73
CA VAL A 19 -37.23 -19.75 -20.99
C VAL A 19 -36.75 -19.87 -19.54
N THR A 20 -36.93 -20.99 -18.88
CA THR A 20 -36.44 -21.21 -17.51
C THR A 20 -34.91 -21.16 -17.44
N TRP A 21 -34.23 -21.76 -18.42
CA TRP A 21 -32.74 -21.67 -18.49
C TRP A 21 -32.24 -20.25 -18.75
N LEU A 22 -32.90 -19.52 -19.63
CA LEU A 22 -32.53 -18.12 -19.91
C LEU A 22 -32.81 -17.24 -18.70
N LEU A 23 -33.94 -17.39 -18.02
CA LEU A 23 -34.26 -16.62 -16.81
C LEU A 23 -33.29 -16.97 -15.65
N GLY A 24 -33.07 -18.25 -15.42
CA GLY A 24 -32.15 -18.71 -14.38
C GLY A 24 -30.70 -18.26 -14.66
N GLY A 25 -30.26 -18.37 -15.89
CA GLY A 25 -28.92 -17.90 -16.32
C GLY A 25 -28.74 -16.39 -16.20
N SER A 26 -29.74 -15.62 -16.62
CA SER A 26 -29.70 -14.15 -16.50
C SER A 26 -29.73 -13.68 -15.03
N LEU A 27 -30.52 -14.31 -14.21
CA LEU A 27 -30.56 -14.04 -12.77
C LEU A 27 -29.21 -14.37 -12.11
N GLY A 28 -28.65 -15.54 -12.43
CA GLY A 28 -27.32 -15.93 -11.95
C GLY A 28 -26.23 -14.96 -12.40
N ALA A 29 -26.25 -14.51 -13.65
CA ALA A 29 -25.30 -13.50 -14.15
C ALA A 29 -25.46 -12.15 -13.44
N ALA A 30 -26.69 -11.73 -13.18
CA ALA A 30 -26.98 -10.50 -12.43
C ALA A 30 -26.44 -10.59 -10.99
N PHE A 31 -26.67 -11.70 -10.31
CA PHE A 31 -26.07 -11.93 -8.97
C PHE A 31 -24.56 -11.94 -9.02
N ALA A 32 -23.95 -12.63 -9.96
CA ALA A 32 -22.50 -12.67 -10.10
C ALA A 32 -21.91 -11.27 -10.36
N SER A 33 -22.55 -10.48 -11.24
CA SER A 33 -22.12 -9.12 -11.55
C SER A 33 -22.20 -8.17 -10.35
N PHE A 34 -23.16 -8.38 -9.47
CA PHE A 34 -23.32 -7.58 -8.25
C PHE A 34 -22.38 -8.06 -7.13
N PHE A 35 -22.34 -9.35 -6.85
CA PHE A 35 -21.61 -9.88 -5.71
C PHE A 35 -20.10 -10.00 -5.96
N TYR A 36 -19.66 -10.24 -7.19
CA TYR A 36 -18.25 -10.36 -7.52
C TYR A 36 -17.42 -9.12 -7.13
N PRO A 37 -17.79 -7.88 -7.54
CA PRO A 37 -17.03 -6.69 -7.13
C PRO A 37 -17.11 -6.45 -5.61
N VAL A 38 -18.24 -6.74 -4.97
CA VAL A 38 -18.39 -6.61 -3.53
C VAL A 38 -17.43 -7.56 -2.80
N LEU A 39 -17.41 -8.82 -3.20
CA LEU A 39 -16.49 -9.81 -2.62
C LEU A 39 -15.03 -9.45 -2.87
N ARG A 40 -14.71 -8.96 -4.08
CA ARG A 40 -13.35 -8.50 -4.42
C ARG A 40 -12.90 -7.29 -3.59
N TYR A 41 -13.84 -6.43 -3.25
CA TYR A 41 -13.57 -5.29 -2.36
C TYR A 41 -13.37 -5.72 -0.91
N LEU A 42 -14.21 -6.64 -0.41
CA LEU A 42 -14.14 -7.11 0.98
C LEU A 42 -12.96 -8.06 1.22
N VAL A 43 -12.55 -8.80 0.19
CA VAL A 43 -11.38 -9.71 0.24
C VAL A 43 -10.38 -9.27 -0.82
N PRO A 44 -9.65 -8.16 -0.57
CA PRO A 44 -8.62 -7.72 -1.50
C PRO A 44 -7.55 -8.81 -1.62
N PRO A 45 -6.97 -9.01 -2.81
CA PRO A 45 -5.84 -9.91 -2.96
C PRO A 45 -4.73 -9.46 -2.00
N ILE A 46 -4.15 -10.39 -1.27
CA ILE A 46 -2.96 -10.12 -0.48
C ILE A 46 -1.90 -9.69 -1.50
N ALA A 47 -1.70 -8.36 -1.59
CA ALA A 47 -0.56 -7.85 -2.34
C ALA A 47 0.67 -8.42 -1.60
N SER A 48 1.38 -9.35 -2.24
CA SER A 48 2.68 -9.78 -1.78
C SER A 48 3.55 -8.51 -1.73
N GLU A 49 3.73 -7.97 -0.53
CA GLU A 49 4.64 -6.86 -0.34
C GLU A 49 6.00 -7.31 -0.89
N PRO A 50 6.60 -6.57 -1.85
CA PRO A 50 7.91 -6.91 -2.32
C PRO A 50 8.80 -7.01 -1.08
N SER A 51 9.37 -8.18 -0.85
CA SER A 51 10.29 -8.39 0.26
C SER A 51 11.45 -7.42 0.03
N LEU A 52 11.56 -6.39 0.87
CA LEU A 52 12.67 -5.45 0.87
C LEU A 52 13.90 -6.17 1.39
N SER A 53 14.37 -7.19 0.65
CA SER A 53 15.61 -7.87 1.00
C SER A 53 16.80 -6.92 0.86
N GLU A 54 16.85 -6.17 -0.22
CA GLU A 54 17.88 -5.17 -0.48
C GLU A 54 17.40 -4.25 -1.60
N PHE A 55 17.50 -2.93 -1.44
CA PHE A 55 17.09 -1.95 -2.44
C PHE A 55 18.21 -0.94 -2.66
N THR A 56 18.77 -0.92 -3.87
CA THR A 56 19.81 0.05 -4.25
C THR A 56 19.17 1.32 -4.78
N LEU A 57 19.51 2.45 -4.18
CA LEU A 57 19.07 3.76 -4.64
C LEU A 57 19.97 4.27 -5.76
N GLU A 58 19.37 4.90 -6.77
CA GLU A 58 20.12 5.66 -7.80
C GLU A 58 20.73 6.97 -7.23
N LEU A 59 20.40 7.29 -5.99
CA LEU A 59 20.88 8.46 -5.29
C LEU A 59 22.25 8.18 -4.68
N LYS A 60 23.22 9.07 -4.93
CA LYS A 60 24.56 9.01 -4.34
C LYS A 60 24.57 9.50 -2.90
N ALA A 61 25.37 8.86 -2.06
CA ALA A 61 25.53 9.28 -0.66
C ALA A 61 26.09 10.69 -0.53
N SER A 62 26.97 11.09 -1.45
CA SER A 62 27.54 12.44 -1.55
C SER A 62 26.51 13.54 -1.82
N ASN A 63 25.35 13.20 -2.42
CA ASN A 63 24.30 14.16 -2.73
C ASN A 63 23.41 14.53 -1.52
N ILE A 64 23.65 13.91 -0.36
CA ILE A 64 22.94 14.24 0.88
C ILE A 64 23.86 15.06 1.76
N ALA A 65 23.58 16.37 1.81
CA ALA A 65 24.38 17.30 2.62
C ALA A 65 24.26 16.96 4.13
N PRO A 66 25.28 17.28 4.94
CA PRO A 66 25.16 17.20 6.39
C PRO A 66 23.94 17.99 6.90
N ASN A 67 23.32 17.52 7.95
CA ASN A 67 22.12 18.12 8.55
C ASN A 67 20.98 18.36 7.54
N SER A 68 20.75 17.40 6.65
CA SER A 68 19.68 17.49 5.64
C SER A 68 18.97 16.15 5.45
N GLY A 69 17.72 16.22 4.99
CA GLY A 69 16.90 15.02 4.74
C GLY A 69 16.14 15.12 3.42
N ARG A 70 15.88 13.96 2.83
CA ARG A 70 15.12 13.84 1.58
C ARG A 70 14.21 12.61 1.66
N ILE A 71 13.01 12.73 1.12
CA ILE A 71 12.10 11.61 0.96
C ILE A 71 12.36 10.94 -0.39
N VAL A 72 12.58 9.63 -0.36
CA VAL A 72 12.81 8.79 -1.53
C VAL A 72 11.81 7.65 -1.58
N PRO A 73 11.26 7.31 -2.74
CA PRO A 73 10.39 6.14 -2.87
C PRO A 73 11.25 4.87 -2.91
N VAL A 74 10.95 3.93 -2.02
CA VAL A 74 11.58 2.60 -1.96
C VAL A 74 10.48 1.55 -2.04
N ALA A 75 10.47 0.76 -3.12
CA ALA A 75 9.42 -0.22 -3.39
C ALA A 75 7.99 0.36 -3.21
N GLY A 76 7.75 1.58 -3.71
CA GLY A 76 6.46 2.27 -3.62
C GLY A 76 6.12 2.87 -2.25
N LYS A 77 7.02 2.73 -1.25
CA LYS A 77 6.83 3.32 0.08
C LYS A 77 7.76 4.53 0.26
N PRO A 78 7.28 5.64 0.86
CA PRO A 78 8.13 6.78 1.15
C PRO A 78 9.09 6.45 2.31
N VAL A 79 10.37 6.72 2.08
CA VAL A 79 11.45 6.56 3.06
C VAL A 79 12.12 7.91 3.25
N LEU A 80 12.29 8.33 4.49
CA LEU A 80 13.07 9.49 4.87
C LEU A 80 14.54 9.08 4.99
N LEU A 81 15.34 9.55 4.06
CA LEU A 81 16.78 9.39 4.06
C LEU A 81 17.41 10.72 4.46
N PHE A 82 18.20 10.74 5.51
CA PHE A 82 18.78 11.97 6.04
C PHE A 82 20.17 11.75 6.60
N ARG A 83 20.96 12.81 6.58
CA ARG A 83 22.27 12.86 7.21
C ARG A 83 22.19 13.75 8.43
N THR A 84 22.56 13.23 9.58
CA THR A 84 22.59 14.00 10.83
C THR A 84 23.67 15.08 10.78
N ALA A 85 23.63 16.03 11.71
CA ALA A 85 24.70 17.02 11.86
C ALA A 85 26.06 16.37 12.18
N ALA A 86 26.05 15.20 12.83
CA ALA A 86 27.24 14.40 13.11
C ALA A 86 27.80 13.66 11.88
N GLY A 87 27.07 13.68 10.74
CA GLY A 87 27.47 13.02 9.50
C GLY A 87 26.89 11.62 9.28
N ASP A 88 26.18 11.05 10.26
CA ASP A 88 25.55 9.72 10.13
C ASP A 88 24.44 9.73 9.08
N LEU A 89 24.51 8.82 8.14
CA LEU A 89 23.44 8.59 7.18
C LEU A 89 22.43 7.59 7.74
N ARG A 90 21.17 7.97 7.79
CA ARG A 90 20.07 7.17 8.36
C ARG A 90 18.87 7.14 7.43
N ALA A 91 18.09 6.06 7.53
CA ALA A 91 16.84 5.90 6.81
C ALA A 91 15.74 5.41 7.75
N LEU A 92 14.58 6.05 7.64
CA LEU A 92 13.38 5.69 8.41
C LEU A 92 12.18 5.67 7.46
N THR A 93 11.15 4.89 7.78
CA THR A 93 9.88 5.03 7.06
C THR A 93 9.37 6.47 7.19
N ALA A 94 8.99 7.09 6.06
CA ALA A 94 8.51 8.48 6.08
C ALA A 94 7.02 8.61 6.39
N LYS A 95 6.41 7.57 6.95
CA LYS A 95 4.99 7.54 7.33
C LYS A 95 4.83 7.71 8.84
N CYS A 96 4.12 8.77 9.22
CA CYS A 96 3.75 9.03 10.62
C CYS A 96 2.87 7.90 11.17
N THR A 97 3.18 7.40 12.36
CA THR A 97 2.47 6.28 12.98
C THR A 97 1.10 6.66 13.56
N HIS A 98 0.70 7.94 13.46
CA HIS A 98 -0.64 8.40 13.83
C HIS A 98 -1.65 8.13 12.71
N LEU A 99 -1.55 8.83 11.58
CA LEU A 99 -2.47 8.74 10.44
C LEU A 99 -1.73 8.79 9.09
N ASP A 100 -0.61 8.12 8.98
CA ASP A 100 0.16 7.91 7.74
C ASP A 100 0.61 9.17 6.99
N CYS A 101 0.54 10.36 7.62
CA CYS A 101 1.07 11.59 7.04
C CYS A 101 2.58 11.47 6.78
N THR A 102 3.08 12.10 5.75
CA THR A 102 4.51 12.11 5.45
C THR A 102 5.27 12.98 6.44
N VAL A 103 6.30 12.41 7.06
CA VAL A 103 7.18 13.12 7.98
C VAL A 103 8.36 13.78 7.25
N GLN A 104 8.96 14.82 7.86
CA GLN A 104 10.06 15.57 7.28
C GLN A 104 11.17 15.75 8.32
N TYR A 105 12.43 15.80 7.86
CA TYR A 105 13.57 16.16 8.70
C TYR A 105 13.68 17.68 8.83
N ARG A 106 13.81 18.17 10.05
CA ARG A 106 14.06 19.60 10.33
C ARG A 106 15.49 19.80 10.80
N ALA A 107 16.27 20.47 9.98
CA ALA A 107 17.68 20.74 10.25
C ALA A 107 17.90 21.61 11.49
N GLU A 108 17.02 22.61 11.71
CA GLU A 108 17.13 23.58 12.80
C GLU A 108 16.99 22.96 14.19
N ARG A 109 16.24 21.84 14.26
CA ARG A 109 15.96 21.11 15.51
C ARG A 109 16.65 19.76 15.57
N SER A 110 17.22 19.31 14.47
CA SER A 110 17.77 17.96 14.31
C SER A 110 16.74 16.88 14.72
N ASP A 111 15.49 17.08 14.32
CA ASP A 111 14.37 16.19 14.62
C ASP A 111 13.58 15.83 13.37
N ILE A 112 12.64 14.89 13.51
CA ILE A 112 11.73 14.49 12.45
C ILE A 112 10.32 14.91 12.86
N TRP A 113 9.63 15.59 11.98
CA TRP A 113 8.36 16.24 12.27
C TRP A 113 7.26 15.84 11.30
N CYS A 114 6.05 15.68 11.83
CA CYS A 114 4.84 15.46 11.10
C CYS A 114 3.96 16.73 11.18
N ALA A 115 3.75 17.40 10.05
CA ALA A 115 2.99 18.65 9.98
C ALA A 115 1.51 18.48 10.29
N CYS A 116 0.91 17.28 10.10
CA CYS A 116 -0.52 17.10 10.25
C CYS A 116 -1.03 17.35 11.68
N HIS A 117 -0.35 16.80 12.67
CA HIS A 117 -0.76 16.92 14.08
C HIS A 117 0.42 17.22 15.00
N ASN A 118 1.45 17.85 14.45
CA ASN A 118 2.64 18.28 15.20
C ASN A 118 3.35 17.16 15.98
N GLY A 119 3.29 15.92 15.44
CA GLY A 119 4.06 14.80 15.98
C GLY A 119 5.55 14.97 15.73
N THR A 120 6.38 14.68 16.73
CA THR A 120 7.83 14.83 16.63
C THR A 120 8.53 13.53 17.03
N TYR A 121 9.57 13.18 16.29
CA TYR A 121 10.43 12.04 16.52
C TYR A 121 11.88 12.49 16.58
N ASP A 122 12.70 11.77 17.33
CA ASP A 122 14.15 11.96 17.33
C ASP A 122 14.81 11.40 16.03
N THR A 123 16.09 11.56 15.90
CA THR A 123 16.87 11.02 14.76
C THR A 123 16.99 9.50 14.75
N LYS A 124 16.55 8.80 15.78
CA LYS A 124 16.44 7.34 15.83
C LYS A 124 15.02 6.87 15.44
N GLY A 125 14.08 7.81 15.23
CA GLY A 125 12.70 7.52 14.92
C GLY A 125 11.81 7.32 16.14
N VAL A 126 12.34 7.50 17.36
CA VAL A 126 11.54 7.40 18.58
C VAL A 126 10.63 8.62 18.72
N ASN A 127 9.34 8.41 19.00
CA ASN A 127 8.40 9.50 19.21
C ASN A 127 8.73 10.28 20.49
N VAL A 128 8.87 11.59 20.36
CA VAL A 128 9.25 12.50 21.46
C VAL A 128 8.04 13.31 21.93
N SER A 129 7.19 13.73 20.99
CA SER A 129 5.98 14.50 21.34
C SER A 129 4.87 14.35 20.29
N GLY A 130 3.66 14.68 20.70
CA GLY A 130 2.46 14.63 19.86
C GLY A 130 1.75 13.28 19.91
N PRO A 131 0.73 13.09 19.03
CA PRO A 131 -0.15 11.93 19.05
C PRO A 131 0.42 10.62 18.48
N PRO A 132 1.60 10.54 17.78
CA PRO A 132 2.09 9.27 17.26
C PRO A 132 2.29 8.21 18.35
N PRO A 133 1.67 7.02 18.26
CA PRO A 133 1.72 6.02 19.32
C PRO A 133 2.96 5.10 19.27
N ARG A 134 3.72 5.12 18.18
CA ARG A 134 4.84 4.18 17.95
C ARG A 134 5.99 4.88 17.25
N PRO A 135 7.23 4.36 17.37
CA PRO A 135 8.37 4.86 16.63
C PRO A 135 8.21 4.62 15.12
N LEU A 136 8.97 5.37 14.33
CA LEU A 136 9.15 5.11 12.90
C LEU A 136 10.02 3.87 12.72
N THR A 137 9.71 3.06 11.70
CA THR A 137 10.50 1.85 11.42
C THR A 137 11.83 2.22 10.79
N PRO A 138 12.96 1.82 11.38
CA PRO A 138 14.28 2.04 10.80
C PRO A 138 14.52 1.12 9.60
N LEU A 139 15.38 1.59 8.68
CA LEU A 139 15.99 0.78 7.64
C LEU A 139 17.49 0.81 7.81
N GLU A 140 18.16 -0.31 7.58
CA GLU A 140 19.60 -0.37 7.52
C GLU A 140 20.11 0.37 6.28
N VAL A 141 21.11 1.21 6.47
CA VAL A 141 21.74 1.97 5.40
C VAL A 141 23.16 1.48 5.21
N ASN A 142 23.44 0.92 4.05
CA ASN A 142 24.78 0.51 3.65
C ASN A 142 25.23 1.38 2.46
N VAL A 143 26.46 1.87 2.50
CA VAL A 143 27.05 2.63 1.39
C VAL A 143 28.11 1.76 0.71
N ARG A 144 27.85 1.42 -0.55
CA ARG A 144 28.79 0.64 -1.38
C ARG A 144 29.38 1.55 -2.47
N GLY A 145 30.60 2.01 -2.25
CA GLY A 145 31.17 3.13 -3.03
C GLY A 145 30.39 4.41 -2.71
N ASP A 146 29.68 4.97 -3.69
CA ASP A 146 28.83 6.15 -3.49
C ASP A 146 27.33 5.80 -3.61
N LYS A 147 26.98 4.53 -3.82
CA LYS A 147 25.59 4.06 -3.91
C LYS A 147 25.03 3.69 -2.54
N ILE A 148 23.80 4.12 -2.28
CA ILE A 148 23.08 3.82 -1.04
C ILE A 148 22.26 2.55 -1.25
N VAL A 149 22.45 1.60 -0.36
CA VAL A 149 21.71 0.35 -0.31
C VAL A 149 20.90 0.32 0.98
N LEU A 150 19.58 0.21 0.84
CA LEU A 150 18.66 0.12 1.95
C LEU A 150 18.22 -1.33 2.15
N LYS A 151 18.16 -1.75 3.40
CA LYS A 151 17.69 -3.06 3.82
C LYS A 151 16.67 -2.90 4.96
N ARG A 152 15.75 -3.82 5.06
CA ARG A 152 14.86 -3.83 6.21
C ARG A 152 15.65 -4.23 7.47
N ALA A 153 15.54 -3.45 8.55
CA ALA A 153 16.11 -3.77 9.84
C ALA A 153 15.34 -4.94 10.49
#